data_431ecb33b4fe298db841d1fa7e4d3fe3
#
_entry.id   431ecb33b4fe298db841d1fa7e4d3fe3
#
_cell.length_a   1.000
_cell.length_b   1.000
_cell.length_c   1.000
_cell.angle_alpha   90.00
_cell.angle_beta   90.00
_cell.angle_gamma   90.00
#
_symmetry.space_group_name_H-M   'P 1'
#
loop_
_entity.id
_entity.type
_entity.pdbx_description
1 polymer ?
#
loop_
_entity_poly.entity_id
_entity_poly.type
_entity_poly.pdbx_seq_one_letter_code
_entity_poly.pdbx_strand_id
1 'polypeptide(L)' 'MDVHRRHRPAHGGASHLRPEEPRVLEEWDGFAYHVVGTAADLAAAEAWVDQARDKP' A
#
# COMPACT_ATOMS: atom_id res chain seq x y z
N MET A 1 13.05 -11.85 -6.18
CA MET A 1 11.88 -12.14 -5.34
C MET A 1 10.82 -11.09 -5.52
N ASP A 2 9.61 -11.52 -5.71
CA ASP A 2 8.54 -10.59 -5.97
C ASP A 2 8.10 -9.85 -4.73
N VAL A 3 7.73 -8.62 -4.94
CA VAL A 3 7.17 -7.80 -3.88
C VAL A 3 5.68 -8.05 -3.81
N HIS A 4 5.20 -8.37 -2.62
CA HIS A 4 3.78 -8.67 -2.43
C HIS A 4 3.14 -7.66 -1.50
N ARG A 5 3.40 -6.39 -1.74
CA ARG A 5 2.79 -5.29 -1.02
C ARG A 5 2.08 -4.38 -1.99
N ARG A 6 0.94 -3.86 -1.58
CA ARG A 6 0.23 -2.86 -2.37
C ARG A 6 -0.53 -1.93 -1.46
N HIS A 7 -1.00 -0.84 -2.00
CA HIS A 7 -1.84 0.08 -1.24
C HIS A 7 -3.00 0.52 -2.12
N ARG A 8 -4.05 0.99 -1.46
CA ARG A 8 -5.22 1.50 -2.15
C ARG A 8 -5.82 2.63 -1.33
N PRO A 9 -6.67 3.47 -1.95
CA PRO A 9 -7.31 4.54 -1.20
C PRO A 9 -8.19 3.97 -0.09
N ALA A 10 -8.13 4.61 1.07
CA ALA A 10 -8.94 4.17 2.21
C ALA A 10 -10.42 4.33 1.91
N HIS A 11 -10.76 5.34 1.14
CA HIS A 11 -12.14 5.64 0.80
C HIS A 11 -12.50 5.08 -0.56
N GLY A 12 -12.11 4.01 -0.93
CA GLY A 12 -12.34 3.34 -2.19
C GLY A 12 -13.15 4.09 -3.23
N GLY A 13 -12.94 3.75 -4.48
CA GLY A 13 -13.76 4.28 -5.55
C GLY A 13 -13.43 5.68 -6.01
N ALA A 14 -12.49 6.33 -5.40
CA ALA A 14 -12.11 7.67 -5.82
C ALA A 14 -11.46 7.62 -7.19
N SER A 15 -11.96 8.43 -8.10
CA SER A 15 -11.36 8.53 -9.40
C SER A 15 -10.12 9.43 -9.40
N HIS A 16 -9.92 10.18 -8.34
CA HIS A 16 -8.79 11.09 -8.24
C HIS A 16 -7.85 10.63 -7.16
N LEU A 17 -6.58 10.64 -7.50
CA LEU A 17 -5.56 10.32 -6.53
C LEU A 17 -5.27 11.56 -5.71
N ARG A 18 -5.47 11.48 -4.41
CA ARG A 18 -5.19 12.58 -3.52
C ARG A 18 -4.00 12.21 -2.65
N PRO A 19 -2.86 12.86 -2.85
CA PRO A 19 -1.66 12.47 -2.11
C PRO A 19 -1.79 12.60 -0.61
N GLU A 20 -2.64 13.48 -0.14
CA GLU A 20 -2.77 13.72 1.30
C GLU A 20 -3.76 12.78 1.98
N GLU A 21 -4.41 11.92 1.23
CA GLU A 21 -5.41 11.02 1.81
C GLU A 21 -4.78 9.74 2.32
N PRO A 22 -5.36 9.16 3.38
CA PRO A 22 -4.86 7.89 3.90
C PRO A 22 -4.98 6.77 2.87
N ARG A 23 -4.08 5.81 2.99
CA ARG A 23 -4.09 4.65 2.11
C ARG A 23 -4.07 3.39 2.96
N VAL A 24 -4.78 2.38 2.48
CA VAL A 24 -4.79 1.07 3.13
C VAL A 24 -3.61 0.26 2.59
N LEU A 25 -2.89 -0.37 3.49
CA LEU A 25 -1.71 -1.17 3.15
C LEU A 25 -2.06 -2.64 3.20
N GLU A 26 -1.65 -3.37 2.17
CA GLU A 26 -1.96 -4.79 2.07
C GLU A 26 -0.74 -5.60 1.71
N GLU A 27 -0.68 -6.81 2.22
CA GLU A 27 0.38 -7.75 1.90
C GLU A 27 -0.21 -9.07 1.42
N TRP A 28 0.49 -9.67 0.50
CA TRP A 28 0.13 -10.99 -0.04
C TRP A 28 0.69 -12.07 0.86
N ASP A 29 -0.15 -13.04 1.22
CA ASP A 29 0.26 -14.11 2.12
C ASP A 29 0.44 -15.46 1.44
N GLY A 30 0.37 -15.46 0.11
CA GLY A 30 0.43 -16.71 -0.65
C GLY A 30 -0.91 -17.10 -1.23
N PHE A 31 -2.00 -16.53 -0.72
CA PHE A 31 -3.34 -16.84 -1.17
C PHE A 31 -4.15 -15.58 -1.48
N ALA A 32 -3.98 -14.55 -0.68
CA ALA A 32 -4.77 -13.34 -0.84
C ALA A 32 -4.04 -12.17 -0.20
N TYR A 33 -4.49 -10.97 -0.55
CA TYR A 33 -4.00 -9.76 0.10
C TYR A 33 -4.75 -9.53 1.39
N HIS A 34 -4.02 -9.16 2.42
CA HIS A 34 -4.58 -8.85 3.73
C HIS A 34 -4.21 -7.44 4.12
N VAL A 35 -5.15 -6.75 4.74
CA VAL A 35 -4.87 -5.43 5.28
C VAL A 35 -3.94 -5.58 6.47
N VAL A 36 -2.81 -4.89 6.44
CA VAL A 36 -1.84 -4.94 7.53
C VAL A 36 -1.70 -3.59 8.22
N GLY A 37 -2.31 -2.55 7.68
CA GLY A 37 -2.24 -1.25 8.31
C GLY A 37 -2.68 -0.15 7.37
N THR A 38 -2.36 1.07 7.75
CA THR A 38 -2.67 2.22 6.92
C THR A 38 -1.48 3.16 6.88
N ALA A 39 -1.41 3.97 5.85
CA ALA A 39 -0.44 5.04 5.75
C ALA A 39 -1.19 6.36 5.74
N ALA A 40 -0.55 7.39 6.26
CA ALA A 40 -1.21 8.69 6.38
C ALA A 40 -1.44 9.34 5.03
N ASP A 41 -0.57 9.06 4.06
CA ASP A 41 -0.66 9.67 2.74
C ASP A 41 0.00 8.76 1.71
N LEU A 42 -0.05 9.22 0.47
CA LEU A 42 0.50 8.44 -0.64
C LEU A 42 2.00 8.24 -0.50
N ALA A 43 2.73 9.27 -0.10
CA ALA A 43 4.18 9.16 0.00
C ALA A 43 4.57 8.11 1.02
N ALA A 44 3.88 8.06 2.15
CA ALA A 44 4.16 7.06 3.16
C ALA A 44 3.83 5.66 2.65
N ALA A 45 2.75 5.52 1.91
CA ALA A 45 2.36 4.23 1.35
C ALA A 45 3.39 3.75 0.35
N GLU A 46 3.85 4.63 -0.51
CA GLU A 46 4.85 4.25 -1.52
C GLU A 46 6.17 3.88 -0.88
N ALA A 47 6.57 4.59 0.17
CA ALA A 47 7.79 4.25 0.88
C ALA A 47 7.68 2.86 1.50
N TRP A 48 6.52 2.53 2.04
CA TRP A 48 6.31 1.22 2.63
C TRP A 48 6.41 0.10 1.59
N VAL A 49 5.83 0.32 0.41
CA VAL A 49 5.95 -0.66 -0.67
C VAL A 49 7.39 -0.78 -1.11
N ASP A 50 8.08 0.34 -1.26
CA ASP A 50 9.46 0.34 -1.72
C ASP A 50 10.40 -0.34 -0.74
N GLN A 51 10.10 -0.31 0.55
CA GLN A 51 10.91 -0.98 1.54
C GLN A 51 11.06 -2.47 1.22
N ALA A 52 9.98 -3.09 0.79
CA ALA A 52 10.05 -4.50 0.45
C ALA A 52 10.85 -4.72 -0.82
N ARG A 53 10.79 -3.77 -1.75
CA ARG A 53 11.51 -3.91 -3.01
C ARG A 53 13.01 -3.73 -2.85
N ASP A 54 13.40 -2.92 -1.89
CA ASP A 54 14.81 -2.61 -1.68
C ASP A 54 15.53 -3.66 -0.87
N LYS A 55 14.82 -4.62 -0.35
CA LYS A 55 15.48 -5.65 0.45
C LYS A 55 16.37 -6.50 -0.42
N PRO A 56 17.61 -6.66 -0.04
CA PRO A 56 18.52 -7.54 -0.78
C PRO A 56 18.08 -8.98 -0.70
#